data_fd59ed79bde844a1c83492e4b070e1b2
#
_entry.id   fd59ed79bde844a1c83492e4b070e1b2
#
_cell.length_a   1.000
_cell.length_b   1.000
_cell.length_c   1.000
_cell.angle_alpha   90.00
_cell.angle_beta   90.00
_cell.angle_gamma   90.00
#
_symmetry.space_group_name_H-M   'P 1'
#
loop_
_entity.id
_entity.type
_entity.pdbx_description
1 polymer ?
#
loop_
_entity_poly.entity_id
_entity_poly.type
_entity_poly.pdbx_seq_one_letter_code
_entity_poly.pdbx_strand_id
1 'polypeptide(L)'
;MRHLMSPLDFNVDELDKLLDLANDIEAHPEKYAHSCEGKKLATCFYEPSTRTRLSFEAAMLNLGGSVLGFHSADSSSASKGESVSDTIRIISCYADICAMRHPKEGAPLVASQKSSIPVINAGDGGHQHPTQTLTDLLTIRSLKGKLDNMTIGLCGDLKFGRTVHSLINALIRYPGIRFVLISPEELKIPDYIREDVLVKNNIPFEEVTRLDDAMPKLDILYMTRVQKERFFNEEDYVRLKNYYILDKEKMKLAKDDMYVLHPLPRVNEISVEVDDDPRAAYFRQAQYGVYVRMALILTLLKWR
;
A
#
# COMPACT_ATOMS: atom_id res chain seq x y z
N MET A 1 -7.93 22.70 -2.36
CA MET A 1 -8.05 21.53 -1.46
C MET A 1 -7.21 20.42 -2.06
N ARG A 2 -6.52 19.64 -1.23
CA ARG A 2 -5.64 18.56 -1.68
C ARG A 2 -6.28 17.20 -1.42
N HIS A 3 -6.07 16.25 -2.34
CA HIS A 3 -6.53 14.87 -2.27
C HIS A 3 -5.32 13.94 -2.38
N LEU A 4 -5.49 12.65 -2.12
CA LEU A 4 -4.49 11.62 -2.43
C LEU A 4 -5.11 10.60 -3.39
N MET A 5 -4.76 10.67 -4.66
CA MET A 5 -5.22 9.73 -5.70
C MET A 5 -4.12 8.74 -6.08
N SER A 6 -2.86 9.19 -6.06
CA SER A 6 -1.67 8.44 -6.43
C SER A 6 -0.54 8.66 -5.40
N PRO A 7 0.39 7.71 -5.21
CA PRO A 7 1.60 7.96 -4.40
C PRO A 7 2.44 9.12 -4.92
N LEU A 8 2.26 9.50 -6.19
CA LEU A 8 3.00 10.57 -6.85
C LEU A 8 2.40 11.96 -6.62
N ASP A 9 1.25 12.07 -5.95
CA ASP A 9 0.62 13.37 -5.64
C ASP A 9 1.42 14.19 -4.61
N PHE A 10 2.32 13.54 -3.89
CA PHE A 10 3.33 14.19 -3.05
C PHE A 10 4.68 14.18 -3.77
N ASN A 11 5.39 15.30 -3.82
CA ASN A 11 6.80 15.30 -4.20
C ASN A 11 7.65 14.62 -3.09
N VAL A 12 8.95 14.41 -3.34
CA VAL A 12 9.82 13.67 -2.39
C VAL A 12 9.90 14.39 -1.04
N ASP A 13 10.09 15.72 -1.04
CA ASP A 13 10.20 16.50 0.20
C ASP A 13 8.90 16.45 1.03
N GLU A 14 7.75 16.48 0.37
CA GLU A 14 6.45 16.36 1.03
C GLU A 14 6.22 14.97 1.58
N LEU A 15 6.64 13.96 0.82
CA LEU A 15 6.56 12.57 1.22
C LEU A 15 7.46 12.31 2.43
N ASP A 16 8.70 12.80 2.41
CA ASP A 16 9.63 12.67 3.54
C ASP A 16 9.09 13.35 4.80
N LYS A 17 8.51 14.56 4.70
CA LYS A 17 7.85 15.22 5.82
C LYS A 17 6.64 14.43 6.36
N LEU A 18 5.88 13.79 5.48
CA LEU A 18 4.76 12.93 5.89
C LEU A 18 5.27 11.70 6.64
N LEU A 19 6.34 11.07 6.16
CA LEU A 19 6.97 9.93 6.82
C LEU A 19 7.63 10.34 8.16
N ASP A 20 8.24 11.54 8.24
CA ASP A 20 8.77 12.09 9.49
C ASP A 20 7.65 12.30 10.53
N LEU A 21 6.53 12.86 10.08
CA LEU A 21 5.35 13.03 10.94
C LEU A 21 4.82 11.67 11.42
N ALA A 22 4.79 10.66 10.57
CA ALA A 22 4.35 9.32 10.95
C ALA A 22 5.28 8.68 12.00
N ASN A 23 6.60 8.86 11.88
CA ASN A 23 7.57 8.41 12.89
C ASN A 23 7.44 9.18 14.21
N ASP A 24 7.17 10.50 14.16
CA ASP A 24 6.93 11.30 15.38
C ASP A 24 5.63 10.86 16.09
N ILE A 25 4.58 10.51 15.30
CA ILE A 25 3.34 9.93 15.85
C ILE A 25 3.59 8.57 16.51
N GLU A 26 4.41 7.72 15.92
CA GLU A 26 4.79 6.43 16.53
C GLU A 26 5.51 6.63 17.86
N ALA A 27 6.46 7.57 17.89
CA ALA A 27 7.28 7.85 19.08
C ALA A 27 6.53 8.58 20.20
N HIS A 28 5.54 9.41 19.85
CA HIS A 28 4.82 10.30 20.78
C HIS A 28 3.32 10.31 20.51
N PRO A 29 2.61 9.19 20.58
CA PRO A 29 1.21 9.08 20.19
C PRO A 29 0.28 9.99 21.01
N GLU A 30 0.60 10.24 22.29
CA GLU A 30 -0.14 11.10 23.20
C GLU A 30 -0.19 12.56 22.73
N LYS A 31 0.84 13.05 22.06
CA LYS A 31 0.90 14.40 21.48
C LYS A 31 -0.18 14.63 20.41
N TYR A 32 -0.64 13.56 19.78
CA TYR A 32 -1.57 13.61 18.65
C TYR A 32 -2.99 13.15 19.00
N ALA A 33 -3.20 12.60 20.20
CA ALA A 33 -4.46 11.98 20.63
C ALA A 33 -5.70 12.89 20.53
N HIS A 34 -5.52 14.22 20.50
CA HIS A 34 -6.59 15.22 20.42
C HIS A 34 -6.55 16.07 19.13
N SER A 35 -5.71 15.70 18.15
CA SER A 35 -5.46 16.53 16.95
C SER A 35 -6.65 16.61 15.99
N CYS A 36 -7.59 15.67 16.06
CA CYS A 36 -8.79 15.61 15.25
C CYS A 36 -10.08 15.65 16.07
N GLU A 37 -10.07 16.22 17.29
CA GLU A 37 -11.29 16.41 18.07
C GLU A 37 -12.34 17.19 17.27
N GLY A 38 -13.59 16.68 17.28
CA GLY A 38 -14.70 17.25 16.51
C GLY A 38 -14.64 16.98 14.99
N LYS A 39 -13.59 16.34 14.48
CA LYS A 39 -13.47 15.96 13.08
C LYS A 39 -14.02 14.55 12.80
N LYS A 40 -14.51 14.35 11.59
CA LYS A 40 -15.10 13.08 11.15
C LYS A 40 -14.42 12.58 9.88
N LEU A 41 -13.99 11.31 9.91
CA LEU A 41 -13.57 10.57 8.73
C LEU A 41 -14.75 9.75 8.20
N ALA A 42 -15.05 9.88 6.91
CA ALA A 42 -15.93 8.95 6.21
C ALA A 42 -15.12 7.81 5.59
N THR A 43 -15.47 6.56 5.89
CA THR A 43 -14.95 5.36 5.21
C THR A 43 -15.97 4.83 4.23
N CYS A 44 -15.83 5.18 2.94
CA CYS A 44 -16.75 4.81 1.86
C CYS A 44 -16.18 3.63 1.07
N PHE A 45 -16.47 2.41 1.53
CA PHE A 45 -15.93 1.18 0.94
C PHE A 45 -17.00 0.46 0.13
N TYR A 46 -16.89 0.54 -1.21
CA TYR A 46 -17.81 -0.12 -2.15
C TYR A 46 -17.46 -1.60 -2.37
N GLU A 47 -16.26 -2.02 -1.97
CA GLU A 47 -15.85 -3.41 -1.93
C GLU A 47 -15.24 -3.75 -0.55
N PRO A 48 -15.36 -5.00 -0.07
CA PRO A 48 -14.83 -5.42 1.22
C PRO A 48 -13.30 -5.21 1.33
N SER A 49 -12.87 -4.60 2.42
CA SER A 49 -11.44 -4.46 2.76
C SER A 49 -11.26 -4.28 4.26
N THR A 50 -11.10 -5.37 4.98
CA THR A 50 -11.01 -5.36 6.45
C THR A 50 -9.84 -4.51 6.94
N ARG A 51 -8.62 -4.83 6.50
CA ARG A 51 -7.40 -4.15 7.00
C ARG A 51 -7.36 -2.67 6.66
N THR A 52 -7.63 -2.30 5.41
CA THR A 52 -7.55 -0.90 4.99
C THR A 52 -8.59 -0.06 5.73
N ARG A 53 -9.83 -0.54 5.84
CA ARG A 53 -10.89 0.18 6.53
C ARG A 53 -10.56 0.34 8.01
N LEU A 54 -10.30 -0.76 8.72
CA LEU A 54 -10.02 -0.73 10.15
C LEU A 54 -8.79 0.13 10.49
N SER A 55 -7.76 0.13 9.64
CA SER A 55 -6.59 0.97 9.90
C SER A 55 -6.85 2.47 9.68
N PHE A 56 -7.74 2.87 8.76
CA PHE A 56 -8.20 4.25 8.64
C PHE A 56 -9.07 4.66 9.84
N GLU A 57 -9.98 3.78 10.25
CA GLU A 57 -10.83 4.01 11.42
C GLU A 57 -9.99 4.14 12.70
N ALA A 58 -9.05 3.21 12.91
CA ALA A 58 -8.10 3.28 14.02
C ALA A 58 -7.25 4.56 13.98
N ALA A 59 -6.77 4.96 12.80
CA ALA A 59 -5.99 6.19 12.64
C ALA A 59 -6.78 7.43 13.07
N MET A 60 -8.05 7.55 12.64
CA MET A 60 -8.88 8.70 13.02
C MET A 60 -9.24 8.69 14.51
N LEU A 61 -9.55 7.52 15.07
CA LEU A 61 -9.86 7.37 16.49
C LEU A 61 -8.65 7.68 17.37
N ASN A 62 -7.45 7.24 16.98
CA ASN A 62 -6.20 7.57 17.68
C ASN A 62 -5.87 9.06 17.65
N LEU A 63 -6.40 9.81 16.68
CA LEU A 63 -6.29 11.27 16.61
C LEU A 63 -7.40 12.00 17.38
N GLY A 64 -8.29 11.28 18.09
CA GLY A 64 -9.40 11.86 18.85
C GLY A 64 -10.62 12.24 17.99
N GLY A 65 -10.65 11.84 16.72
CA GLY A 65 -11.77 12.09 15.83
C GLY A 65 -12.84 11.00 15.90
N SER A 66 -13.82 11.09 15.01
CA SER A 66 -14.92 10.13 14.88
C SER A 66 -14.97 9.54 13.47
N VAL A 67 -15.61 8.39 13.32
CA VAL A 67 -15.74 7.69 12.04
C VAL A 67 -17.20 7.44 11.69
N LEU A 68 -17.52 7.50 10.40
CA LEU A 68 -18.79 7.10 9.82
C LEU A 68 -18.54 6.47 8.46
N GLY A 69 -19.51 5.78 7.90
CA GLY A 69 -19.34 5.22 6.54
C GLY A 69 -20.06 3.89 6.32
N PHE A 70 -19.69 3.22 5.26
CA PHE A 70 -20.24 1.93 4.85
C PHE A 70 -19.10 0.99 4.37
N HIS A 71 -19.37 -0.32 4.41
CA HIS A 71 -18.36 -1.37 4.17
C HIS A 71 -18.57 -2.15 2.87
N SER A 72 -19.70 -1.91 2.17
CA SER A 72 -20.00 -2.50 0.86
C SER A 72 -20.98 -1.61 0.10
N ALA A 73 -21.03 -1.76 -1.22
CA ALA A 73 -22.01 -1.09 -2.07
C ALA A 73 -23.45 -1.42 -1.64
N ASP A 74 -23.70 -2.70 -1.26
CA ASP A 74 -25.02 -3.18 -0.85
C ASP A 74 -25.54 -2.53 0.43
N SER A 75 -24.64 -2.08 1.31
CA SER A 75 -24.98 -1.37 2.55
C SER A 75 -25.09 0.15 2.37
N SER A 76 -25.11 0.65 1.14
CA SER A 76 -25.17 2.07 0.80
C SER A 76 -26.24 2.38 -0.26
N SER A 77 -26.49 3.66 -0.52
CA SER A 77 -27.40 4.10 -1.58
C SER A 77 -26.94 3.73 -3.01
N ALA A 78 -25.69 3.28 -3.16
CA ALA A 78 -25.19 2.75 -4.44
C ALA A 78 -26.02 1.54 -4.91
N SER A 79 -26.54 0.72 -4.00
CA SER A 79 -27.46 -0.39 -4.30
C SER A 79 -28.75 0.07 -4.99
N LYS A 80 -29.13 1.35 -4.82
CA LYS A 80 -30.29 1.99 -5.45
C LYS A 80 -29.90 2.76 -6.72
N GLY A 81 -28.63 2.71 -7.16
CA GLY A 81 -28.15 3.41 -8.35
C GLY A 81 -27.59 4.81 -8.11
N GLU A 82 -27.35 5.22 -6.84
CA GLU A 82 -26.71 6.50 -6.55
C GLU A 82 -25.30 6.56 -7.14
N SER A 83 -24.98 7.66 -7.80
CA SER A 83 -23.66 7.86 -8.40
C SER A 83 -22.59 8.16 -7.35
N VAL A 84 -21.32 7.84 -7.65
CA VAL A 84 -20.17 8.23 -6.80
C VAL A 84 -20.12 9.75 -6.60
N SER A 85 -20.51 10.52 -7.62
CA SER A 85 -20.55 11.98 -7.57
C SER A 85 -21.60 12.52 -6.59
N ASP A 86 -22.74 11.88 -6.49
CA ASP A 86 -23.79 12.30 -5.55
C ASP A 86 -23.45 11.80 -4.15
N THR A 87 -23.00 10.56 -4.02
CA THR A 87 -22.54 10.02 -2.73
C THR A 87 -21.50 10.94 -2.09
N ILE A 88 -20.45 11.36 -2.83
CA ILE A 88 -19.39 12.18 -2.22
C ILE A 88 -19.88 13.59 -1.82
N ARG A 89 -20.84 14.16 -2.56
CA ARG A 89 -21.45 15.44 -2.19
C ARG A 89 -22.22 15.33 -0.86
N ILE A 90 -22.99 14.26 -0.70
CA ILE A 90 -23.72 13.99 0.54
C ILE A 90 -22.74 13.71 1.70
N ILE A 91 -21.73 12.88 1.48
CA ILE A 91 -20.69 12.61 2.48
C ILE A 91 -19.94 13.90 2.89
N SER A 92 -19.72 14.80 1.96
CA SER A 92 -19.10 16.10 2.23
C SER A 92 -19.94 17.00 3.17
N CYS A 93 -21.24 16.72 3.32
CA CYS A 93 -22.08 17.41 4.31
C CYS A 93 -21.91 16.85 5.74
N TYR A 94 -21.38 15.61 5.86
CA TYR A 94 -21.37 14.87 7.14
C TYR A 94 -19.97 14.69 7.71
N ALA A 95 -18.94 14.74 6.89
CA ALA A 95 -17.56 14.46 7.27
C ALA A 95 -16.59 15.59 6.86
N ASP A 96 -15.39 15.55 7.42
CA ASP A 96 -14.31 16.50 7.15
C ASP A 96 -13.28 15.94 6.16
N ILE A 97 -13.20 14.61 6.02
CA ILE A 97 -12.29 13.89 5.13
C ILE A 97 -12.91 12.54 4.76
N CYS A 98 -12.63 12.03 3.57
CA CYS A 98 -13.17 10.76 3.09
C CYS A 98 -12.06 9.83 2.61
N ALA A 99 -12.04 8.58 3.08
CA ALA A 99 -11.28 7.47 2.52
C ALA A 99 -12.24 6.62 1.66
N MET A 100 -12.00 6.59 0.35
CA MET A 100 -12.86 5.87 -0.60
C MET A 100 -12.14 4.68 -1.20
N ARG A 101 -12.76 3.50 -1.14
CA ARG A 101 -12.34 2.29 -1.85
C ARG A 101 -13.43 1.86 -2.82
N HIS A 102 -13.05 1.60 -4.08
CA HIS A 102 -14.01 1.31 -5.13
C HIS A 102 -13.49 0.24 -6.09
N PRO A 103 -14.33 -0.70 -6.61
CA PRO A 103 -13.89 -1.70 -7.60
C PRO A 103 -13.58 -1.12 -8.98
N LYS A 104 -14.17 0.05 -9.33
CA LYS A 104 -13.90 0.71 -10.61
C LYS A 104 -12.72 1.66 -10.49
N GLU A 105 -11.79 1.52 -11.43
CA GLU A 105 -10.63 2.40 -11.57
C GLU A 105 -11.07 3.85 -11.79
N GLY A 106 -10.37 4.81 -11.16
CA GLY A 106 -10.66 6.24 -11.27
C GLY A 106 -11.87 6.74 -10.49
N ALA A 107 -12.66 5.88 -9.82
CA ALA A 107 -13.83 6.34 -9.07
C ALA A 107 -13.48 7.32 -7.93
N PRO A 108 -12.41 7.12 -7.13
CA PRO A 108 -11.97 8.13 -6.16
C PRO A 108 -11.54 9.45 -6.81
N LEU A 109 -10.98 9.44 -8.02
CA LEU A 109 -10.65 10.65 -8.77
C LEU A 109 -11.91 11.42 -9.17
N VAL A 110 -12.94 10.72 -9.67
CA VAL A 110 -14.24 11.35 -9.95
C VAL A 110 -14.85 11.94 -8.67
N ALA A 111 -14.78 11.23 -7.55
CA ALA A 111 -15.22 11.74 -6.26
C ALA A 111 -14.46 13.01 -5.85
N SER A 112 -13.14 13.03 -5.99
CA SER A 112 -12.31 14.18 -5.61
C SER A 112 -12.69 15.47 -6.37
N GLN A 113 -13.11 15.35 -7.64
CA GLN A 113 -13.54 16.48 -8.48
C GLN A 113 -14.90 17.07 -8.05
N LYS A 114 -15.69 16.32 -7.28
CA LYS A 114 -17.04 16.73 -6.85
C LYS A 114 -17.14 16.97 -5.34
N SER A 115 -16.08 16.67 -4.62
CA SER A 115 -16.00 16.78 -3.17
C SER A 115 -15.69 18.19 -2.69
N SER A 116 -16.28 18.60 -1.58
CA SER A 116 -15.88 19.79 -0.82
C SER A 116 -14.98 19.46 0.38
N ILE A 117 -14.57 18.21 0.53
CA ILE A 117 -13.64 17.69 1.56
C ILE A 117 -12.48 16.93 0.92
N PRO A 118 -11.32 16.76 1.58
CA PRO A 118 -10.27 15.89 1.09
C PRO A 118 -10.74 14.46 0.86
N VAL A 119 -10.33 13.87 -0.27
CA VAL A 119 -10.60 12.47 -0.61
C VAL A 119 -9.28 11.72 -0.69
N ILE A 120 -9.23 10.55 -0.07
CA ILE A 120 -8.11 9.61 -0.10
C ILE A 120 -8.54 8.39 -0.90
N ASN A 121 -7.79 8.04 -1.94
CA ASN A 121 -7.94 6.78 -2.63
C ASN A 121 -7.42 5.64 -1.73
N ALA A 122 -8.34 4.84 -1.19
CA ALA A 122 -8.06 3.66 -0.37
C ALA A 122 -7.97 2.36 -1.18
N GLY A 123 -7.86 2.48 -2.50
CA GLY A 123 -7.78 1.42 -3.50
C GLY A 123 -8.88 1.52 -4.54
N ASP A 124 -8.51 1.52 -5.82
CA ASP A 124 -9.42 1.58 -6.96
C ASP A 124 -9.16 0.44 -7.96
N GLY A 125 -9.89 -0.63 -7.84
CA GLY A 125 -9.82 -1.78 -8.74
C GLY A 125 -8.40 -2.38 -8.83
N GLY A 126 -7.90 -2.55 -10.04
CA GLY A 126 -6.52 -2.99 -10.33
C GLY A 126 -5.49 -1.87 -10.44
N HIS A 127 -5.90 -0.61 -10.36
CA HIS A 127 -5.11 0.55 -10.75
C HIS A 127 -4.16 1.02 -9.64
N GLN A 128 -4.66 1.57 -8.53
CA GLN A 128 -3.83 2.22 -7.50
C GLN A 128 -4.19 1.78 -6.08
N HIS A 129 -3.20 1.79 -5.18
CA HIS A 129 -3.41 1.69 -3.74
C HIS A 129 -2.40 2.60 -3.02
N PRO A 130 -2.54 3.93 -3.14
CA PRO A 130 -1.51 4.88 -2.70
C PRO A 130 -1.17 4.76 -1.21
N THR A 131 -2.15 4.47 -0.37
CA THR A 131 -1.92 4.33 1.07
C THR A 131 -1.19 3.06 1.46
N GLN A 132 -1.21 2.01 0.63
CA GLN A 132 -0.33 0.86 0.81
C GLN A 132 1.11 1.23 0.48
N THR A 133 1.34 1.96 -0.59
CA THR A 133 2.68 2.47 -0.93
C THR A 133 3.26 3.34 0.18
N LEU A 134 2.48 4.25 0.76
CA LEU A 134 2.91 5.05 1.92
C LEU A 134 3.26 4.16 3.12
N THR A 135 2.47 3.11 3.38
CA THR A 135 2.75 2.12 4.42
C THR A 135 4.08 1.42 4.18
N ASP A 136 4.32 0.99 2.93
CA ASP A 136 5.54 0.27 2.55
C ASP A 136 6.77 1.17 2.69
N LEU A 137 6.70 2.42 2.23
CA LEU A 137 7.78 3.40 2.36
C LEU A 137 8.09 3.72 3.83
N LEU A 138 7.08 3.94 4.67
CA LEU A 138 7.29 4.16 6.09
C LEU A 138 7.96 2.95 6.74
N THR A 139 7.50 1.74 6.40
CA THR A 139 8.06 0.49 6.93
C THR A 139 9.55 0.35 6.55
N ILE A 140 9.87 0.52 5.27
CA ILE A 140 11.27 0.44 4.79
C ILE A 140 12.12 1.49 5.51
N ARG A 141 11.67 2.74 5.56
CA ARG A 141 12.39 3.84 6.20
C ARG A 141 12.61 3.60 7.70
N SER A 142 11.60 3.14 8.42
CA SER A 142 11.69 2.87 9.86
C SER A 142 12.62 1.68 10.17
N LEU A 143 12.67 0.68 9.28
CA LEU A 143 13.52 -0.50 9.47
C LEU A 143 14.97 -0.30 9.00
N LYS A 144 15.17 0.46 7.90
CA LYS A 144 16.50 0.65 7.28
C LYS A 144 17.11 2.04 7.56
N GLY A 145 16.35 2.95 8.19
CA GLY A 145 16.78 4.34 8.45
C GLY A 145 16.78 5.23 7.22
N LYS A 146 16.49 4.72 6.01
CA LYS A 146 16.60 5.42 4.74
C LYS A 146 15.72 4.81 3.66
N LEU A 147 15.57 5.51 2.52
CA LEU A 147 14.90 5.01 1.32
C LEU A 147 15.81 4.99 0.08
N ASP A 148 17.09 5.24 0.25
CA ASP A 148 18.09 5.28 -0.83
C ASP A 148 19.10 4.12 -0.73
N ASN A 149 19.87 3.91 -1.81
CA ASN A 149 21.02 2.98 -1.84
C ASN A 149 20.70 1.59 -1.29
N MET A 150 19.67 0.94 -1.83
CA MET A 150 19.27 -0.41 -1.42
C MET A 150 18.77 -1.27 -2.58
N THR A 151 18.82 -2.58 -2.39
CA THR A 151 18.34 -3.58 -3.32
C THR A 151 17.00 -4.14 -2.83
N ILE A 152 15.95 -3.94 -3.62
CA ILE A 152 14.58 -4.34 -3.31
C ILE A 152 14.21 -5.56 -4.17
N GLY A 153 13.98 -6.69 -3.53
CA GLY A 153 13.40 -7.88 -4.18
C GLY A 153 11.88 -7.79 -4.20
N LEU A 154 11.29 -7.93 -5.36
CA LEU A 154 9.84 -8.01 -5.55
C LEU A 154 9.52 -9.42 -6.03
N CYS A 155 8.77 -10.19 -5.23
CA CYS A 155 8.58 -11.62 -5.46
C CYS A 155 7.10 -12.01 -5.55
N GLY A 156 6.75 -12.77 -6.59
CA GLY A 156 5.43 -13.36 -6.78
C GLY A 156 4.71 -12.88 -8.03
N ASP A 157 3.51 -12.33 -7.88
CA ASP A 157 2.72 -11.80 -8.99
C ASP A 157 3.14 -10.35 -9.30
N LEU A 158 4.08 -10.19 -10.22
CA LEU A 158 4.54 -8.87 -10.66
C LEU A 158 3.70 -8.32 -11.81
N LYS A 159 2.92 -9.17 -12.48
CA LYS A 159 2.11 -8.79 -13.64
C LYS A 159 0.86 -8.00 -13.23
N PHE A 160 0.13 -8.49 -12.22
CA PHE A 160 -1.12 -7.90 -11.76
C PHE A 160 -0.99 -7.17 -10.42
N GLY A 161 0.23 -7.16 -9.86
CA GLY A 161 0.53 -6.63 -8.55
C GLY A 161 0.55 -5.10 -8.50
N ARG A 162 -0.62 -4.44 -8.43
CA ARG A 162 -0.71 -2.96 -8.32
C ARG A 162 0.15 -2.36 -7.19
N THR A 163 0.30 -3.07 -6.06
CA THR A 163 1.16 -2.63 -4.95
C THR A 163 2.63 -2.61 -5.35
N VAL A 164 3.07 -3.61 -6.13
CA VAL A 164 4.42 -3.67 -6.71
C VAL A 164 4.66 -2.49 -7.65
N HIS A 165 3.75 -2.26 -8.60
CA HIS A 165 3.87 -1.17 -9.58
C HIS A 165 3.92 0.20 -8.90
N SER A 166 3.05 0.43 -7.91
CA SER A 166 3.02 1.68 -7.16
C SER A 166 4.27 1.87 -6.30
N LEU A 167 4.80 0.79 -5.71
CA LEU A 167 6.03 0.84 -4.91
C LEU A 167 7.26 1.13 -5.78
N ILE A 168 7.37 0.51 -6.97
CA ILE A 168 8.42 0.82 -7.95
C ILE A 168 8.39 2.31 -8.28
N ASN A 169 7.24 2.84 -8.72
CA ASN A 169 7.08 4.25 -9.08
C ASN A 169 7.43 5.21 -7.93
N ALA A 170 7.19 4.83 -6.70
CA ALA A 170 7.56 5.64 -5.54
C ALA A 170 9.07 5.59 -5.26
N LEU A 171 9.67 4.39 -5.27
CA LEU A 171 11.08 4.18 -4.90
C LEU A 171 12.08 4.70 -5.93
N ILE A 172 11.76 4.68 -7.23
CA ILE A 172 12.67 5.21 -8.27
C ILE A 172 12.98 6.69 -8.11
N ARG A 173 12.24 7.41 -7.29
CA ARG A 173 12.48 8.83 -6.96
C ARG A 173 13.61 9.04 -5.96
N TYR A 174 14.08 7.96 -5.33
CA TYR A 174 15.21 7.98 -4.39
C TYR A 174 16.47 7.43 -5.09
N PRO A 175 17.66 8.01 -4.83
CA PRO A 175 18.87 7.61 -5.52
C PRO A 175 19.37 6.21 -5.09
N GLY A 176 20.04 5.52 -6.00
CA GLY A 176 20.72 4.27 -5.70
C GLY A 176 19.82 3.07 -5.43
N ILE A 177 18.55 3.13 -5.82
CA ILE A 177 17.63 1.98 -5.75
C ILE A 177 17.94 1.02 -6.90
N ARG A 178 17.96 -0.28 -6.56
CA ARG A 178 18.05 -1.41 -7.49
C ARG A 178 16.92 -2.39 -7.23
N PHE A 179 16.36 -2.99 -8.28
CA PHE A 179 15.35 -4.02 -8.14
C PHE A 179 15.85 -5.41 -8.55
N VAL A 180 15.38 -6.43 -7.84
CA VAL A 180 15.43 -7.83 -8.25
C VAL A 180 13.99 -8.29 -8.42
N LEU A 181 13.59 -8.55 -9.66
CA LEU A 181 12.23 -8.94 -10.05
C LEU A 181 12.17 -10.47 -10.09
N ILE A 182 11.46 -11.06 -9.13
CA ILE A 182 11.45 -12.50 -8.88
C ILE A 182 10.06 -13.04 -9.23
N SER A 183 9.92 -13.63 -10.41
CA SER A 183 8.63 -14.13 -10.88
C SER A 183 8.78 -15.28 -11.88
N PRO A 184 7.78 -16.16 -12.00
CA PRO A 184 7.70 -17.07 -13.15
C PRO A 184 7.45 -16.26 -14.42
N GLU A 185 7.72 -16.86 -15.58
CA GLU A 185 7.60 -16.18 -16.88
C GLU A 185 6.23 -15.54 -17.12
N GLU A 186 5.18 -16.23 -16.69
CA GLU A 186 3.79 -15.82 -16.89
C GLU A 186 3.36 -14.62 -16.03
N LEU A 187 4.10 -14.36 -14.94
CA LEU A 187 3.80 -13.31 -13.96
C LEU A 187 4.88 -12.22 -13.92
N LYS A 188 5.68 -12.12 -14.97
CA LYS A 188 6.69 -11.05 -15.12
C LYS A 188 6.08 -9.66 -15.07
N ILE A 189 6.92 -8.72 -14.68
CA ILE A 189 6.56 -7.30 -14.69
C ILE A 189 6.13 -6.87 -16.11
N PRO A 190 5.03 -6.13 -16.27
CA PRO A 190 4.56 -5.72 -17.58
C PRO A 190 5.47 -4.66 -18.22
N ASP A 191 5.47 -4.62 -19.56
CA ASP A 191 6.36 -3.76 -20.34
C ASP A 191 6.22 -2.28 -20.00
N TYR A 192 5.01 -1.80 -19.67
CA TYR A 192 4.82 -0.39 -19.30
C TYR A 192 5.52 -0.01 -17.98
N ILE A 193 5.80 -0.97 -17.08
CA ILE A 193 6.66 -0.73 -15.91
C ILE A 193 8.12 -0.96 -16.28
N ARG A 194 8.42 -2.05 -17.00
CA ARG A 194 9.77 -2.40 -17.37
C ARG A 194 10.42 -1.32 -18.24
N GLU A 195 9.78 -0.97 -19.35
CA GLU A 195 10.34 -0.03 -20.34
C GLU A 195 10.12 1.44 -19.96
N ASP A 196 8.86 1.82 -19.62
CA ASP A 196 8.51 3.22 -19.41
C ASP A 196 8.93 3.76 -18.03
N VAL A 197 9.15 2.84 -17.05
CA VAL A 197 9.53 3.25 -15.70
C VAL A 197 10.99 2.87 -15.41
N LEU A 198 11.37 1.60 -15.50
CA LEU A 198 12.71 1.18 -15.09
C LEU A 198 13.78 1.55 -16.14
N VAL A 199 13.62 1.12 -17.40
CA VAL A 199 14.60 1.38 -18.47
C VAL A 199 14.72 2.87 -18.76
N LYS A 200 13.60 3.56 -18.94
CA LYS A 200 13.57 5.00 -19.28
C LYS A 200 14.23 5.89 -18.21
N ASN A 201 14.14 5.49 -16.93
CA ASN A 201 14.77 6.22 -15.82
C ASN A 201 16.18 5.67 -15.46
N ASN A 202 16.75 4.76 -16.24
CA ASN A 202 18.04 4.13 -16.00
C ASN A 202 18.14 3.47 -14.60
N ILE A 203 17.05 2.87 -14.12
CA ILE A 203 17.03 2.17 -12.84
C ILE A 203 17.63 0.78 -13.01
N PRO A 204 18.67 0.40 -12.25
CA PRO A 204 19.24 -0.93 -12.31
C PRO A 204 18.23 -1.99 -11.84
N PHE A 205 18.03 -3.02 -12.65
CA PHE A 205 17.22 -4.18 -12.26
C PHE A 205 17.74 -5.47 -12.88
N GLU A 206 17.41 -6.59 -12.27
CA GLU A 206 17.57 -7.94 -12.82
C GLU A 206 16.27 -8.73 -12.69
N GLU A 207 16.00 -9.62 -13.64
CA GLU A 207 14.86 -10.54 -13.61
C GLU A 207 15.38 -11.95 -13.32
N VAL A 208 14.83 -12.61 -12.31
CA VAL A 208 15.20 -13.96 -11.91
C VAL A 208 13.94 -14.80 -11.66
N THR A 209 14.07 -16.10 -11.85
CA THR A 209 12.96 -17.06 -11.62
C THR A 209 13.06 -17.78 -10.28
N ARG A 210 14.21 -17.75 -9.62
CA ARG A 210 14.44 -18.45 -8.35
C ARG A 210 14.65 -17.46 -7.21
N LEU A 211 13.87 -17.64 -6.16
CA LEU A 211 13.98 -16.82 -4.95
C LEU A 211 15.36 -17.01 -4.28
N ASP A 212 15.86 -18.24 -4.22
CA ASP A 212 17.14 -18.57 -3.58
C ASP A 212 18.31 -17.78 -4.16
N ASP A 213 18.32 -17.53 -5.48
CA ASP A 213 19.38 -16.80 -6.18
C ASP A 213 19.36 -15.28 -5.86
N ALA A 214 18.20 -14.79 -5.44
CA ALA A 214 18.00 -13.39 -5.07
C ALA A 214 18.34 -13.09 -3.60
N MET A 215 17.98 -13.99 -2.68
CA MET A 215 18.04 -13.77 -1.22
C MET A 215 19.33 -13.13 -0.70
N PRO A 216 20.55 -13.55 -1.12
CA PRO A 216 21.80 -12.97 -0.61
C PRO A 216 22.04 -11.50 -0.99
N LYS A 217 21.33 -11.00 -2.01
CA LYS A 217 21.52 -9.66 -2.57
C LYS A 217 20.62 -8.61 -1.92
N LEU A 218 19.50 -9.03 -1.31
CA LEU A 218 18.40 -8.16 -0.94
C LEU A 218 18.63 -7.42 0.38
N ASP A 219 18.15 -6.19 0.43
CA ASP A 219 17.98 -5.41 1.66
C ASP A 219 16.52 -5.45 2.12
N ILE A 220 15.59 -5.55 1.18
CA ILE A 220 14.16 -5.75 1.40
C ILE A 220 13.68 -6.85 0.45
N LEU A 221 12.89 -7.78 0.97
CA LEU A 221 12.10 -8.73 0.19
C LEU A 221 10.61 -8.39 0.35
N TYR A 222 9.99 -7.95 -0.74
CA TYR A 222 8.56 -7.69 -0.80
C TYR A 222 7.86 -8.88 -1.47
N MET A 223 7.18 -9.70 -0.66
CA MET A 223 6.45 -10.86 -1.13
C MET A 223 5.02 -10.47 -1.51
N THR A 224 4.49 -11.08 -2.57
CA THR A 224 3.09 -10.95 -2.96
C THR A 224 2.47 -12.32 -3.19
N ARG A 225 1.17 -12.43 -2.93
CA ARG A 225 0.43 -13.64 -3.27
C ARG A 225 0.10 -13.68 -4.78
N VAL A 226 -0.05 -14.87 -5.33
CA VAL A 226 -0.64 -15.06 -6.64
C VAL A 226 -2.15 -14.85 -6.53
N GLN A 227 -2.72 -13.90 -7.29
CA GLN A 227 -4.11 -13.45 -7.16
C GLN A 227 -5.05 -14.34 -7.99
N LYS A 228 -5.76 -15.30 -7.35
CA LYS A 228 -6.69 -16.22 -8.03
C LYS A 228 -7.71 -15.46 -8.91
N GLU A 229 -8.18 -14.35 -8.43
CA GLU A 229 -9.19 -13.50 -9.07
C GLU A 229 -8.75 -12.86 -10.40
N ARG A 230 -7.48 -13.01 -10.77
CA ARG A 230 -6.89 -12.46 -12.02
C ARG A 230 -6.65 -13.52 -13.10
N PHE A 231 -6.87 -14.80 -12.79
CA PHE A 231 -6.68 -15.89 -13.74
C PHE A 231 -7.99 -16.26 -14.42
N PHE A 232 -7.95 -16.37 -15.74
CA PHE A 232 -9.06 -16.90 -16.53
C PHE A 232 -9.13 -18.44 -16.46
N ASN A 233 -7.99 -19.11 -16.23
CA ASN A 233 -7.87 -20.55 -16.13
C ASN A 233 -7.45 -20.95 -14.71
N GLU A 234 -8.23 -21.80 -14.06
CA GLU A 234 -7.94 -22.29 -12.72
C GLU A 234 -6.69 -23.18 -12.67
N GLU A 235 -6.38 -23.90 -13.76
CA GLU A 235 -5.19 -24.75 -13.85
C GLU A 235 -3.90 -23.94 -13.75
N ASP A 236 -3.83 -22.77 -14.41
CA ASP A 236 -2.68 -21.87 -14.32
C ASP A 236 -2.51 -21.31 -12.90
N TYR A 237 -3.61 -20.94 -12.24
CA TYR A 237 -3.54 -20.54 -10.85
C TYR A 237 -3.03 -21.65 -9.94
N VAL A 238 -3.54 -22.89 -10.08
CA VAL A 238 -3.12 -24.03 -9.25
C VAL A 238 -1.65 -24.34 -9.44
N ARG A 239 -1.12 -24.21 -10.67
CA ARG A 239 0.30 -24.39 -10.99
C ARG A 239 1.18 -23.32 -10.35
N LEU A 240 0.73 -22.06 -10.33
CA LEU A 240 1.55 -20.91 -9.94
C LEU A 240 1.39 -20.49 -8.47
N LYS A 241 0.27 -20.82 -7.81
CA LYS A 241 -0.04 -20.38 -6.43
C LYS A 241 1.02 -20.77 -5.39
N ASN A 242 1.74 -21.86 -5.62
CA ASN A 242 2.77 -22.38 -4.71
C ASN A 242 4.19 -22.26 -5.31
N TYR A 243 4.36 -21.42 -6.33
CA TYR A 243 5.64 -21.30 -7.03
C TYR A 243 6.73 -20.73 -6.11
N TYR A 244 6.37 -19.76 -5.28
CA TYR A 244 7.25 -19.21 -4.27
C TYR A 244 6.67 -19.44 -2.87
N ILE A 245 7.44 -20.13 -2.03
CA ILE A 245 7.16 -20.27 -0.61
C ILE A 245 8.44 -19.84 0.12
N LEU A 246 8.35 -18.75 0.87
CA LEU A 246 9.42 -18.33 1.77
C LEU A 246 9.33 -19.16 3.05
N ASP A 247 10.38 -19.89 3.35
CA ASP A 247 10.54 -20.76 4.50
C ASP A 247 11.81 -20.42 5.30
N LYS A 248 12.04 -21.09 6.42
CA LYS A 248 13.25 -20.88 7.25
C LYS A 248 14.55 -21.16 6.51
N GLU A 249 14.57 -22.14 5.60
CA GLU A 249 15.80 -22.48 4.88
C GLU A 249 16.20 -21.37 3.93
N LYS A 250 15.23 -20.77 3.22
CA LYS A 250 15.49 -19.58 2.38
C LYS A 250 15.88 -18.36 3.19
N MET A 251 15.31 -18.17 4.40
CA MET A 251 15.71 -17.10 5.31
C MET A 251 17.17 -17.19 5.74
N LYS A 252 17.79 -18.37 5.78
CA LYS A 252 19.23 -18.54 6.06
C LYS A 252 20.13 -17.99 4.96
N LEU A 253 19.64 -17.86 3.73
CA LEU A 253 20.37 -17.31 2.59
C LEU A 253 20.39 -15.78 2.58
N ALA A 254 19.50 -15.15 3.35
CA ALA A 254 19.34 -13.72 3.40
C ALA A 254 20.41 -13.05 4.28
N LYS A 255 20.68 -11.77 4.02
CA LYS A 255 21.45 -10.92 4.91
C LYS A 255 20.78 -10.82 6.28
N ASP A 256 21.59 -10.64 7.33
CA ASP A 256 21.09 -10.50 8.71
C ASP A 256 20.19 -9.25 8.88
N ASP A 257 20.42 -8.21 8.08
CA ASP A 257 19.69 -6.95 8.11
C ASP A 257 18.65 -6.81 6.98
N MET A 258 18.36 -7.89 6.22
CA MET A 258 17.27 -7.93 5.26
C MET A 258 15.93 -7.99 6.01
N TYR A 259 14.89 -7.32 5.50
CA TYR A 259 13.53 -7.44 6.03
C TYR A 259 12.54 -7.95 4.99
N VAL A 260 11.58 -8.76 5.46
CA VAL A 260 10.48 -9.30 4.65
C VAL A 260 9.23 -8.46 4.86
N LEU A 261 8.68 -7.93 3.78
CA LEU A 261 7.41 -7.20 3.72
C LEU A 261 6.37 -7.99 2.94
N HIS A 262 5.11 -7.76 3.26
CA HIS A 262 3.97 -8.33 2.55
C HIS A 262 2.72 -7.45 2.75
N PRO A 263 1.96 -7.09 1.70
CA PRO A 263 0.77 -6.24 1.86
C PRO A 263 -0.41 -6.94 2.55
N LEU A 264 -0.32 -8.25 2.76
CA LEU A 264 -1.35 -9.13 3.34
C LEU A 264 -2.70 -9.05 2.56
N PRO A 265 -3.56 -10.07 2.59
CA PRO A 265 -3.36 -11.33 3.30
C PRO A 265 -2.34 -12.22 2.60
N ARG A 266 -1.57 -12.94 3.37
CA ARG A 266 -0.85 -14.10 2.83
C ARG A 266 -1.75 -15.33 2.85
N VAL A 267 -1.45 -16.30 2.00
CA VAL A 267 -2.08 -17.62 1.99
C VAL A 267 -1.02 -18.66 2.38
N ASN A 268 -0.10 -18.97 1.47
CA ASN A 268 0.95 -19.97 1.68
C ASN A 268 2.33 -19.53 1.16
N GLU A 269 2.41 -18.34 0.57
CA GLU A 269 3.66 -17.81 0.00
C GLU A 269 4.72 -17.44 1.05
N ILE A 270 4.31 -17.34 2.33
CA ILE A 270 5.22 -17.26 3.49
C ILE A 270 4.79 -18.31 4.48
N SER A 271 5.69 -19.24 4.81
CA SER A 271 5.47 -20.25 5.83
C SER A 271 5.28 -19.61 7.21
N VAL A 272 4.36 -20.16 8.01
CA VAL A 272 4.08 -19.66 9.37
C VAL A 272 5.33 -19.66 10.28
N GLU A 273 6.23 -20.60 10.05
CA GLU A 273 7.48 -20.67 10.81
C GLU A 273 8.43 -19.48 10.63
N VAL A 274 8.22 -18.65 9.60
CA VAL A 274 8.97 -17.39 9.34
C VAL A 274 8.50 -16.27 10.26
N ASP A 275 7.29 -16.37 10.84
CA ASP A 275 6.73 -15.31 11.69
C ASP A 275 7.57 -14.97 12.92
N ASP A 276 8.31 -15.94 13.44
CA ASP A 276 9.19 -15.77 14.59
C ASP A 276 10.59 -15.21 14.22
N ASP A 277 10.90 -15.08 12.93
CA ASP A 277 12.15 -14.46 12.49
C ASP A 277 12.07 -12.93 12.70
N PRO A 278 13.05 -12.29 13.38
CA PRO A 278 13.02 -10.85 13.64
C PRO A 278 13.02 -9.99 12.37
N ARG A 279 13.39 -10.58 11.23
CA ARG A 279 13.36 -9.94 9.91
C ARG A 279 11.97 -10.00 9.24
N ALA A 280 11.04 -10.78 9.77
CA ALA A 280 9.64 -10.83 9.31
C ALA A 280 8.90 -9.56 9.75
N ALA A 281 8.77 -8.58 8.85
CA ALA A 281 8.27 -7.26 9.20
C ALA A 281 6.80 -7.01 8.79
N TYR A 282 6.13 -7.94 8.13
CA TYR A 282 4.80 -7.73 7.54
C TYR A 282 3.68 -7.45 8.55
N PHE A 283 3.79 -7.86 9.80
CA PHE A 283 2.84 -7.47 10.85
C PHE A 283 3.15 -6.08 11.40
N ARG A 284 4.44 -5.74 11.57
CA ARG A 284 4.86 -4.35 11.88
C ARG A 284 4.46 -3.39 10.76
N GLN A 285 4.59 -3.81 9.51
CA GLN A 285 4.11 -3.06 8.35
C GLN A 285 2.61 -2.72 8.46
N ALA A 286 1.76 -3.64 8.92
CA ALA A 286 0.35 -3.36 9.15
C ALA A 286 0.14 -2.27 10.22
N GLN A 287 0.95 -2.25 11.27
CA GLN A 287 0.93 -1.22 12.31
C GLN A 287 1.42 0.13 11.77
N TYR A 288 2.52 0.16 11.01
CA TYR A 288 2.99 1.37 10.32
C TYR A 288 1.92 1.96 9.39
N GLY A 289 1.04 1.10 8.86
CA GLY A 289 -0.13 1.54 8.12
C GLY A 289 -1.07 2.45 8.91
N VAL A 290 -1.20 2.27 10.23
CA VAL A 290 -2.01 3.17 11.08
C VAL A 290 -1.30 4.52 11.22
N TYR A 291 -0.01 4.54 11.55
CA TYR A 291 0.75 5.78 11.76
C TYR A 291 0.82 6.65 10.49
N VAL A 292 1.08 6.04 9.33
CA VAL A 292 1.12 6.81 8.09
C VAL A 292 -0.25 7.36 7.70
N ARG A 293 -1.34 6.65 8.02
CA ARG A 293 -2.71 7.16 7.81
C ARG A 293 -3.05 8.28 8.78
N MET A 294 -2.58 8.23 10.02
CA MET A 294 -2.69 9.35 10.95
C MET A 294 -1.97 10.60 10.40
N ALA A 295 -0.73 10.45 9.96
CA ALA A 295 0.05 11.53 9.36
C ALA A 295 -0.63 12.09 8.10
N LEU A 296 -1.17 11.22 7.24
CA LEU A 296 -1.89 11.60 6.03
C LEU A 296 -3.17 12.40 6.35
N ILE A 297 -3.97 11.95 7.30
CA ILE A 297 -5.19 12.65 7.75
C ILE A 297 -4.82 14.05 8.25
N LEU A 298 -3.83 14.17 9.12
CA LEU A 298 -3.37 15.46 9.65
C LEU A 298 -2.86 16.38 8.54
N THR A 299 -2.09 15.83 7.59
CA THR A 299 -1.54 16.60 6.46
C THR A 299 -2.67 17.14 5.58
N LEU A 300 -3.64 16.33 5.20
CA LEU A 300 -4.73 16.73 4.32
C LEU A 300 -5.71 17.69 5.01
N LEU A 301 -5.97 17.56 6.29
CA LEU A 301 -6.84 18.46 7.05
C LEU A 301 -6.19 19.84 7.28
N LYS A 302 -4.87 19.93 7.39
CA LYS A 302 -4.13 21.20 7.52
C LYS A 302 -4.06 22.02 6.23
N TRP A 303 -4.30 21.38 5.06
CA TRP A 303 -4.26 22.03 3.74
C TRP A 303 -5.63 22.61 3.32
N ARG A 304 -6.56 22.74 4.24
CA ARG A 304 -7.87 23.39 4.04
C ARG A 304 -7.78 24.91 4.07
#